data_c988494ad91ad8abda8475b0ed392c43
#
_entry.id   c988494ad91ad8abda8475b0ed392c43
#
_cell.length_a   1.000
_cell.length_b   1.000
_cell.length_c   1.000
_cell.angle_alpha   90.00
_cell.angle_beta   90.00
_cell.angle_gamma   90.00
#
_symmetry.space_group_name_H-M   'P 1'
#
loop_
_entity.id
_entity.type
_entity.pdbx_description
1 polymer ?
#
loop_
_entity_poly.entity_id
_entity_poly.type
_entity_poly.pdbx_seq_one_letter_code
_entity_poly.pdbx_strand_id
1 'polypeptide(L)'
;MFEELRKLYSTGATFDVAFRKERLRRLAACLEAERGALESALKADLGKSAEEAWLTEIGFVEREIAHALRHIDRWMRDKSVRTPLFMFPGKSRLVAQPRGLVLIISPRNYPIQLSLSPLVAALSAGNVAVVKPSEFAPATSHWLAEHLPKVIGSDVVAVVEGGVPETTEILAQKFDFIFFTGSTRTAKVIAHAAAEHLTPTVLELGGKSPCIVVRCGDVESAARRIAFAKFVNAGQTCVAPDYVVVEKRLRDGLISALKKSISSMYGPENAPQSMAHIINARHFERLERLLGHGEHIIYGGARQAESLVFAPTLIEVTPDHPIMRDEIFGPILPIIVAEDGILPDAIIDAIEQHPLPLAAYLFSDSKKDVRAFRRLRCGGFVHNDALIQLANIDLQFGGVGDSGHGYSHGYAGFEAFSHLRSDFYQSSGSRFDFSIKYPPYTEKKMKWLRRLLGH
;
A
#
# COMPACT_ATOMS: atom_id res chain seq x y z
N MET A 1 1.88 12.08 -26.34
CA MET A 1 1.42 11.38 -25.12
C MET A 1 1.20 12.34 -23.94
N PHE A 2 2.23 12.93 -23.28
CA PHE A 2 2.02 13.83 -22.12
C PHE A 2 1.18 15.06 -22.45
N GLU A 3 1.39 15.67 -23.62
CA GLU A 3 0.63 16.84 -24.06
C GLU A 3 -0.86 16.50 -24.28
N GLU A 4 -1.18 15.35 -24.82
CA GLU A 4 -2.57 14.90 -25.04
C GLU A 4 -3.30 14.70 -23.72
N LEU A 5 -2.65 14.05 -22.74
CA LEU A 5 -3.18 13.89 -21.40
C LEU A 5 -3.45 15.25 -20.73
N ARG A 6 -2.49 16.17 -20.79
CA ARG A 6 -2.66 17.53 -20.24
C ARG A 6 -3.74 18.32 -20.99
N LYS A 7 -3.85 18.14 -22.30
CA LYS A 7 -4.89 18.78 -23.12
C LYS A 7 -6.28 18.34 -22.68
N LEU A 8 -6.52 17.03 -22.52
CA LEU A 8 -7.80 16.55 -22.01
C LEU A 8 -8.11 17.13 -20.63
N TYR A 9 -7.14 17.05 -19.69
CA TYR A 9 -7.33 17.59 -18.37
C TYR A 9 -7.70 19.09 -18.39
N SER A 10 -7.06 19.88 -19.24
CA SER A 10 -7.32 21.33 -19.37
C SER A 10 -8.70 21.67 -19.89
N THR A 11 -9.40 20.74 -20.56
CA THR A 11 -10.80 20.94 -20.99
C THR A 11 -11.79 20.95 -19.83
N GLY A 12 -11.40 20.41 -18.66
CA GLY A 12 -12.28 20.21 -17.51
C GLY A 12 -13.17 18.97 -17.62
N ALA A 13 -13.11 18.19 -18.68
CA ALA A 13 -13.95 16.99 -18.87
C ALA A 13 -13.83 15.99 -17.72
N THR A 14 -12.63 15.85 -17.14
CA THR A 14 -12.37 14.94 -16.02
C THR A 14 -12.98 15.36 -14.69
N PHE A 15 -13.51 16.59 -14.59
CA PHE A 15 -14.22 17.07 -13.39
C PHE A 15 -15.65 16.52 -13.32
N ASP A 16 -16.22 16.09 -14.44
CA ASP A 16 -17.56 15.49 -14.47
C ASP A 16 -17.54 14.08 -13.84
N VAL A 17 -18.47 13.85 -12.92
CA VAL A 17 -18.62 12.54 -12.24
C VAL A 17 -19.06 11.45 -13.21
N ALA A 18 -19.87 11.76 -14.22
CA ALA A 18 -20.30 10.79 -15.22
C ALA A 18 -19.12 10.30 -16.06
N PHE A 19 -18.20 11.21 -16.45
CA PHE A 19 -16.96 10.87 -17.13
C PHE A 19 -16.11 9.89 -16.31
N ARG A 20 -15.88 10.18 -15.01
CA ARG A 20 -15.10 9.33 -14.12
C ARG A 20 -15.71 7.93 -13.95
N LYS A 21 -17.02 7.88 -13.69
CA LYS A 21 -17.76 6.61 -13.55
C LYS A 21 -17.72 5.76 -14.81
N GLU A 22 -17.80 6.40 -15.99
CA GLU A 22 -17.71 5.69 -17.25
C GLU A 22 -16.36 5.02 -17.45
N ARG A 23 -15.23 5.71 -17.12
CA ARG A 23 -13.89 5.12 -17.19
C ARG A 23 -13.71 3.95 -16.25
N LEU A 24 -14.23 4.06 -15.04
CA LEU A 24 -14.21 2.97 -14.06
C LEU A 24 -15.04 1.76 -14.51
N ARG A 25 -16.22 1.98 -15.12
CA ARG A 25 -17.04 0.87 -15.68
C ARG A 25 -16.37 0.17 -16.83
N ARG A 26 -15.71 0.90 -17.72
CA ARG A 26 -14.95 0.32 -18.82
C ARG A 26 -13.79 -0.53 -18.31
N LEU A 27 -13.07 -0.06 -17.29
CA LEU A 27 -12.01 -0.84 -16.66
C LEU A 27 -12.58 -2.12 -16.04
N ALA A 28 -13.70 -2.05 -15.30
CA ALA A 28 -14.34 -3.23 -14.73
C ALA A 28 -14.75 -4.26 -15.79
N ALA A 29 -15.39 -3.79 -16.88
CA ALA A 29 -15.79 -4.66 -17.99
C ALA A 29 -14.58 -5.32 -18.69
N CYS A 30 -13.46 -4.60 -18.82
CA CYS A 30 -12.23 -5.15 -19.37
C CYS A 30 -11.65 -6.25 -18.47
N LEU A 31 -11.58 -6.03 -17.15
CA LEU A 31 -11.08 -7.03 -16.21
C LEU A 31 -11.91 -8.32 -16.24
N GLU A 32 -13.22 -8.20 -16.34
CA GLU A 32 -14.13 -9.34 -16.47
C GLU A 32 -13.93 -10.09 -17.80
N ALA A 33 -13.87 -9.35 -18.93
CA ALA A 33 -13.74 -9.92 -20.26
C ALA A 33 -12.35 -10.58 -20.48
N GLU A 34 -11.30 -9.99 -19.95
CA GLU A 34 -9.90 -10.41 -20.16
C GLU A 34 -9.33 -11.21 -18.99
N ARG A 35 -10.18 -11.70 -18.07
CA ARG A 35 -9.76 -12.42 -16.87
C ARG A 35 -8.78 -13.56 -17.17
N GLY A 36 -9.09 -14.41 -18.15
CA GLY A 36 -8.23 -15.55 -18.51
C GLY A 36 -6.85 -15.12 -19.06
N ALA A 37 -6.79 -14.01 -19.79
CA ALA A 37 -5.52 -13.43 -20.27
C ALA A 37 -4.70 -12.89 -19.09
N LEU A 38 -5.33 -12.21 -18.15
CA LEU A 38 -4.68 -11.72 -16.93
C LEU A 38 -4.15 -12.85 -16.05
N GLU A 39 -4.94 -13.90 -15.82
CA GLU A 39 -4.51 -15.08 -15.07
C GLU A 39 -3.32 -15.76 -15.76
N SER A 40 -3.32 -15.83 -17.10
CA SER A 40 -2.21 -16.38 -17.88
C SER A 40 -0.95 -15.52 -17.77
N ALA A 41 -1.08 -14.20 -17.81
CA ALA A 41 0.03 -13.27 -17.62
C ALA A 41 0.66 -13.37 -16.21
N LEU A 42 -0.18 -13.42 -15.17
CA LEU A 42 0.27 -13.59 -13.78
C LEU A 42 0.92 -14.95 -13.54
N LYS A 43 0.43 -16.00 -14.22
CA LYS A 43 1.07 -17.31 -14.21
C LYS A 43 2.43 -17.29 -14.90
N ALA A 44 2.56 -16.58 -16.02
CA ALA A 44 3.83 -16.45 -16.74
C ALA A 44 4.87 -15.68 -15.92
N ASP A 45 4.48 -14.61 -15.25
CA ASP A 45 5.41 -13.72 -14.51
C ASP A 45 5.75 -14.26 -13.11
N LEU A 46 4.80 -14.88 -12.41
CA LEU A 46 4.91 -15.24 -10.98
C LEU A 46 4.54 -16.68 -10.65
N GLY A 47 4.09 -17.47 -11.62
CA GLY A 47 3.61 -18.83 -11.38
C GLY A 47 2.32 -18.92 -10.57
N LYS A 48 1.58 -17.83 -10.41
CA LYS A 48 0.33 -17.82 -9.64
C LYS A 48 -0.72 -18.75 -10.25
N SER A 49 -1.45 -19.48 -9.41
CA SER A 49 -2.67 -20.16 -9.85
C SER A 49 -3.76 -19.14 -10.21
N ALA A 50 -4.77 -19.55 -10.98
CA ALA A 50 -5.89 -18.67 -11.32
C ALA A 50 -6.62 -18.16 -10.06
N GLU A 51 -6.77 -19.02 -9.05
CA GLU A 51 -7.40 -18.69 -7.78
C GLU A 51 -6.57 -17.64 -7.00
N GLU A 52 -5.25 -17.83 -6.91
CA GLU A 52 -4.38 -16.86 -6.23
C GLU A 52 -4.32 -15.53 -7.00
N ALA A 53 -4.24 -15.57 -8.33
CA ALA A 53 -4.28 -14.39 -9.19
C ALA A 53 -5.58 -13.60 -9.01
N TRP A 54 -6.72 -14.28 -8.96
CA TRP A 54 -7.99 -13.62 -8.71
C TRP A 54 -8.10 -13.09 -7.28
N LEU A 55 -7.80 -13.90 -6.27
CA LEU A 55 -7.93 -13.54 -4.86
C LEU A 55 -7.07 -12.34 -4.49
N THR A 56 -5.84 -12.29 -4.98
CA THR A 56 -4.83 -11.33 -4.54
C THR A 56 -4.66 -10.13 -5.46
N GLU A 57 -5.16 -10.19 -6.70
CA GLU A 57 -4.99 -9.11 -7.68
C GLU A 57 -6.30 -8.71 -8.36
N ILE A 58 -6.85 -9.56 -9.23
CA ILE A 58 -7.97 -9.18 -10.11
C ILE A 58 -9.21 -8.84 -9.29
N GLY A 59 -9.65 -9.76 -8.43
CA GLY A 59 -10.85 -9.57 -7.60
C GLY A 59 -10.70 -8.43 -6.57
N PHE A 60 -9.47 -8.13 -6.16
CA PHE A 60 -9.19 -6.98 -5.31
C PHE A 60 -9.49 -5.66 -6.06
N VAL A 61 -8.98 -5.52 -7.29
CA VAL A 61 -9.23 -4.34 -8.13
C VAL A 61 -10.71 -4.22 -8.51
N GLU A 62 -11.37 -5.33 -8.87
CA GLU A 62 -12.82 -5.35 -9.13
C GLU A 62 -13.62 -4.79 -7.95
N ARG A 63 -13.27 -5.19 -6.73
CA ARG A 63 -13.90 -4.67 -5.51
C ARG A 63 -13.63 -3.19 -5.27
N GLU A 64 -12.40 -2.70 -5.52
CA GLU A 64 -12.09 -1.27 -5.41
C GLU A 64 -12.87 -0.44 -6.42
N ILE A 65 -12.98 -0.90 -7.67
CA ILE A 65 -13.80 -0.22 -8.69
C ILE A 65 -15.26 -0.16 -8.24
N ALA A 66 -15.83 -1.28 -7.79
CA ALA A 66 -17.21 -1.33 -7.32
C ALA A 66 -17.44 -0.43 -6.10
N HIS A 67 -16.45 -0.34 -5.19
CA HIS A 67 -16.48 0.56 -4.03
C HIS A 67 -16.44 2.03 -4.48
N ALA A 68 -15.52 2.39 -5.39
CA ALA A 68 -15.41 3.73 -5.93
C ALA A 68 -16.71 4.17 -6.63
N LEU A 69 -17.27 3.33 -7.51
CA LEU A 69 -18.54 3.62 -8.21
C LEU A 69 -19.72 3.90 -7.28
N ARG A 70 -19.76 3.23 -6.11
CA ARG A 70 -20.82 3.45 -5.09
C ARG A 70 -20.62 4.74 -4.30
N HIS A 71 -19.39 5.19 -4.13
CA HIS A 71 -19.07 6.25 -3.17
C HIS A 71 -18.59 7.57 -3.79
N ILE A 72 -18.21 7.59 -5.06
CA ILE A 72 -17.61 8.75 -5.72
C ILE A 72 -18.46 10.01 -5.64
N ASP A 73 -19.79 9.91 -5.77
CA ASP A 73 -20.70 11.07 -5.63
C ASP A 73 -20.59 11.71 -4.23
N ARG A 74 -20.37 10.88 -3.20
CA ARG A 74 -20.18 11.36 -1.82
C ARG A 74 -18.79 11.93 -1.64
N TRP A 75 -17.76 11.30 -2.21
CA TRP A 75 -16.37 11.73 -2.09
C TRP A 75 -16.14 13.10 -2.73
N MET A 76 -16.82 13.39 -3.84
CA MET A 76 -16.72 14.65 -4.57
C MET A 76 -17.51 15.81 -3.93
N ARG A 77 -18.35 15.55 -2.93
CA ARG A 77 -19.12 16.62 -2.27
C ARG A 77 -18.22 17.55 -1.50
N ASP A 78 -18.46 18.86 -1.66
CA ASP A 78 -17.83 19.88 -0.84
C ASP A 78 -18.05 19.59 0.65
N LYS A 79 -16.97 19.56 1.43
CA LYS A 79 -17.04 19.42 2.88
C LYS A 79 -17.21 20.80 3.52
N SER A 80 -18.38 21.11 4.05
CA SER A 80 -18.56 22.32 4.86
C SER A 80 -17.72 22.24 6.12
N VAL A 81 -16.95 23.29 6.41
CA VAL A 81 -16.20 23.45 7.65
C VAL A 81 -16.74 24.64 8.46
N ARG A 82 -16.51 24.62 9.77
CA ARG A 82 -16.99 25.68 10.66
C ARG A 82 -16.44 27.03 10.23
N THR A 83 -17.33 27.97 9.93
CA THR A 83 -16.98 29.36 9.67
C THR A 83 -17.09 30.14 10.99
N PRO A 84 -16.03 30.83 11.44
CA PRO A 84 -16.08 31.68 12.63
C PRO A 84 -17.16 32.77 12.51
N LEU A 85 -17.76 33.10 13.65
CA LEU A 85 -18.89 34.03 13.68
C LEU A 85 -18.57 35.44 13.10
N PHE A 86 -17.35 35.90 13.28
CA PHE A 86 -16.90 37.20 12.74
C PHE A 86 -16.77 37.24 11.22
N MET A 87 -16.81 36.06 10.57
CA MET A 87 -16.84 35.92 9.11
C MET A 87 -18.27 35.77 8.55
N PHE A 88 -19.30 35.77 9.43
CA PHE A 88 -20.68 35.68 9.00
C PHE A 88 -21.07 36.86 8.09
N PRO A 89 -21.84 36.63 6.99
CA PRO A 89 -22.54 35.42 6.57
C PRO A 89 -21.71 34.51 5.65
N GLY A 90 -20.39 34.56 5.73
CA GLY A 90 -19.50 33.74 4.93
C GLY A 90 -19.72 32.24 5.12
N LYS A 91 -19.31 31.45 4.12
CA LYS A 91 -19.35 29.98 4.13
C LYS A 91 -18.01 29.45 3.75
N SER A 92 -17.50 28.50 4.54
CA SER A 92 -16.21 27.85 4.33
C SER A 92 -16.41 26.39 3.91
N ARG A 93 -15.66 25.94 2.92
CA ARG A 93 -15.70 24.57 2.39
C ARG A 93 -14.32 24.08 2.04
N LEU A 94 -14.13 22.76 2.06
CA LEU A 94 -13.04 22.06 1.41
C LEU A 94 -13.59 21.39 0.15
N VAL A 95 -12.95 21.67 -0.98
CA VAL A 95 -13.34 21.18 -2.31
C VAL A 95 -12.24 20.27 -2.83
N ALA A 96 -12.56 19.01 -3.12
CA ALA A 96 -11.63 18.07 -3.71
C ALA A 96 -11.46 18.36 -5.21
N GLN A 97 -10.24 18.73 -5.60
CA GLN A 97 -9.87 18.95 -7.00
C GLN A 97 -8.90 17.89 -7.45
N PRO A 98 -8.99 17.37 -8.71
CA PRO A 98 -7.95 16.53 -9.26
C PRO A 98 -6.61 17.26 -9.23
N ARG A 99 -5.52 16.52 -9.03
CA ARG A 99 -4.16 17.09 -9.07
C ARG A 99 -3.73 17.45 -10.49
N GLY A 100 -4.08 16.63 -11.48
CA GLY A 100 -3.74 16.85 -12.89
C GLY A 100 -3.18 15.62 -13.57
N LEU A 101 -1.99 15.71 -14.14
CA LEU A 101 -1.24 14.60 -14.71
C LEU A 101 -0.47 13.88 -13.62
N VAL A 102 -0.82 12.64 -13.34
CA VAL A 102 -0.19 11.83 -12.28
C VAL A 102 0.66 10.70 -12.85
N LEU A 103 1.72 10.34 -12.13
CA LEU A 103 2.57 9.19 -12.45
C LEU A 103 2.35 8.09 -11.40
N ILE A 104 2.11 6.86 -11.87
CA ILE A 104 1.98 5.66 -11.03
C ILE A 104 3.11 4.71 -11.43
N ILE A 105 4.04 4.46 -10.52
CA ILE A 105 5.15 3.51 -10.71
C ILE A 105 4.90 2.31 -9.82
N SER A 106 4.68 1.14 -10.41
CA SER A 106 4.26 -0.07 -9.73
C SER A 106 5.34 -1.15 -9.69
N PRO A 107 5.32 -2.00 -8.63
CA PRO A 107 6.29 -3.05 -8.44
C PRO A 107 5.88 -4.35 -9.15
N ARG A 108 6.74 -5.37 -9.01
CA ARG A 108 6.61 -6.66 -9.69
C ARG A 108 5.77 -7.71 -8.95
N ASN A 109 5.54 -7.57 -7.66
CA ASN A 109 5.01 -8.65 -6.81
C ASN A 109 3.49 -8.83 -6.90
N TYR A 110 2.76 -7.76 -7.11
CA TYR A 110 1.33 -7.74 -7.44
C TYR A 110 1.12 -6.76 -8.60
N PRO A 111 1.62 -7.13 -9.80
CA PRO A 111 1.75 -6.15 -10.90
C PRO A 111 0.42 -5.60 -11.40
N ILE A 112 -0.66 -6.36 -11.33
CA ILE A 112 -2.01 -5.91 -11.69
C ILE A 112 -2.60 -5.07 -10.57
N GLN A 113 -2.65 -5.57 -9.35
CA GLN A 113 -3.24 -4.86 -8.23
C GLN A 113 -2.55 -3.52 -7.99
N LEU A 114 -1.22 -3.52 -7.88
CA LEU A 114 -0.46 -2.31 -7.52
C LEU A 114 -0.27 -1.32 -8.68
N SER A 115 -0.67 -1.68 -9.89
CA SER A 115 -0.84 -0.74 -11.01
C SER A 115 -2.25 -0.18 -11.06
N LEU A 116 -3.27 -1.03 -10.90
CA LEU A 116 -4.66 -0.65 -11.11
C LEU A 116 -5.33 -0.03 -9.89
N SER A 117 -5.02 -0.44 -8.66
CA SER A 117 -5.59 0.18 -7.46
C SER A 117 -5.29 1.68 -7.36
N PRO A 118 -4.03 2.13 -7.53
CA PRO A 118 -3.74 3.57 -7.61
C PRO A 118 -4.40 4.25 -8.82
N LEU A 119 -4.52 3.54 -9.96
CA LEU A 119 -5.20 4.07 -11.14
C LEU A 119 -6.70 4.27 -10.89
N VAL A 120 -7.37 3.35 -10.20
CA VAL A 120 -8.79 3.51 -9.78
C VAL A 120 -8.96 4.75 -8.90
N ALA A 121 -8.05 4.98 -7.96
CA ALA A 121 -8.05 6.16 -7.12
C ALA A 121 -7.82 7.45 -7.94
N ALA A 122 -6.85 7.43 -8.87
CA ALA A 122 -6.55 8.55 -9.76
C ALA A 122 -7.74 8.92 -10.66
N LEU A 123 -8.37 7.94 -11.29
CA LEU A 123 -9.56 8.13 -12.13
C LEU A 123 -10.77 8.61 -11.32
N SER A 124 -10.95 8.08 -10.11
CA SER A 124 -12.00 8.51 -9.19
C SER A 124 -11.84 9.98 -8.79
N ALA A 125 -10.60 10.43 -8.57
CA ALA A 125 -10.28 11.81 -8.27
C ALA A 125 -10.34 12.75 -9.49
N GLY A 126 -10.39 12.19 -10.72
CA GLY A 126 -10.50 12.96 -11.97
C GLY A 126 -9.16 13.35 -12.58
N ASN A 127 -8.11 12.59 -12.31
CA ASN A 127 -6.79 12.80 -12.91
C ASN A 127 -6.68 12.10 -14.28
N VAL A 128 -5.69 12.51 -15.05
CA VAL A 128 -5.11 11.75 -16.16
C VAL A 128 -3.81 11.12 -15.67
N ALA A 129 -3.48 9.94 -16.16
CA ALA A 129 -2.42 9.14 -15.56
C ALA A 129 -1.42 8.57 -16.57
N VAL A 130 -0.16 8.48 -16.15
CA VAL A 130 0.85 7.63 -16.76
C VAL A 130 1.13 6.48 -15.80
N VAL A 131 1.01 5.25 -16.27
CA VAL A 131 1.33 4.04 -15.51
C VAL A 131 2.66 3.48 -16.02
N LYS A 132 3.60 3.28 -15.11
CA LYS A 132 4.89 2.63 -15.36
C LYS A 132 4.93 1.30 -14.60
N PRO A 133 4.51 0.19 -15.23
CA PRO A 133 4.61 -1.13 -14.61
C PRO A 133 6.06 -1.59 -14.52
N SER A 134 6.29 -2.65 -13.74
CA SER A 134 7.63 -3.19 -13.54
C SER A 134 8.10 -4.00 -14.74
N GLU A 135 9.33 -3.77 -15.18
CA GLU A 135 10.02 -4.56 -16.20
C GLU A 135 10.27 -6.02 -15.80
N PHE A 136 10.16 -6.33 -14.53
CA PHE A 136 10.32 -7.70 -14.00
C PHE A 136 9.04 -8.55 -14.10
N ALA A 137 7.92 -7.95 -14.52
CA ALA A 137 6.66 -8.62 -14.80
C ALA A 137 6.22 -8.32 -16.24
N PRO A 138 6.96 -8.82 -17.26
CA PRO A 138 6.79 -8.40 -18.64
C PRO A 138 5.45 -8.78 -19.25
N ALA A 139 4.90 -9.95 -18.91
CA ALA A 139 3.61 -10.39 -19.47
C ALA A 139 2.45 -9.51 -18.99
N THR A 140 2.41 -9.18 -17.69
CA THR A 140 1.42 -8.27 -17.14
C THR A 140 1.66 -6.82 -17.56
N SER A 141 2.92 -6.39 -17.68
CA SER A 141 3.28 -5.06 -18.21
C SER A 141 2.76 -4.87 -19.62
N HIS A 142 2.98 -5.85 -20.48
CA HIS A 142 2.50 -5.82 -21.87
C HIS A 142 0.96 -5.79 -21.94
N TRP A 143 0.28 -6.62 -21.13
CA TRP A 143 -1.18 -6.58 -21.05
C TRP A 143 -1.71 -5.19 -20.67
N LEU A 144 -1.10 -4.55 -19.65
CA LEU A 144 -1.48 -3.19 -19.24
C LEU A 144 -1.28 -2.17 -20.36
N ALA A 145 -0.15 -2.25 -21.08
CA ALA A 145 0.17 -1.35 -22.19
C ALA A 145 -0.78 -1.51 -23.39
N GLU A 146 -1.19 -2.73 -23.65
CA GLU A 146 -2.11 -3.01 -24.76
C GLU A 146 -3.55 -2.59 -24.43
N HIS A 147 -4.06 -2.85 -23.22
CA HIS A 147 -5.48 -2.74 -22.90
C HIS A 147 -5.88 -1.40 -22.29
N LEU A 148 -5.08 -0.83 -21.36
CA LEU A 148 -5.53 0.37 -20.63
C LEU A 148 -5.81 1.57 -21.54
N PRO A 149 -4.93 1.97 -22.50
CA PRO A 149 -5.22 3.10 -23.37
C PRO A 149 -6.41 2.86 -24.31
N LYS A 150 -6.61 1.61 -24.74
CA LYS A 150 -7.76 1.25 -25.61
C LYS A 150 -9.09 1.34 -24.89
N VAL A 151 -9.13 0.89 -23.63
CA VAL A 151 -10.37 0.76 -22.84
C VAL A 151 -10.75 2.06 -22.15
N ILE A 152 -9.77 2.69 -21.52
CA ILE A 152 -10.00 3.91 -20.72
C ILE A 152 -9.97 5.15 -21.63
N GLY A 153 -9.14 5.16 -22.65
CA GLY A 153 -8.85 6.26 -23.56
C GLY A 153 -7.38 6.65 -23.48
N SER A 154 -6.72 6.73 -24.63
CA SER A 154 -5.28 7.10 -24.74
C SER A 154 -5.00 8.55 -24.33
N ASP A 155 -6.04 9.37 -24.26
CA ASP A 155 -6.02 10.74 -23.78
C ASP A 155 -6.26 10.85 -22.25
N VAL A 156 -6.62 9.72 -21.60
CA VAL A 156 -6.84 9.64 -20.12
C VAL A 156 -5.71 8.88 -19.44
N VAL A 157 -5.27 7.76 -20.03
CA VAL A 157 -4.24 6.89 -19.47
C VAL A 157 -3.24 6.49 -20.55
N ALA A 158 -1.97 6.63 -20.22
CA ALA A 158 -0.86 6.07 -20.99
C ALA A 158 -0.09 5.05 -20.15
N VAL A 159 0.49 4.06 -20.80
CA VAL A 159 1.37 3.07 -20.15
C VAL A 159 2.74 3.14 -20.80
N VAL A 160 3.78 3.16 -19.99
CA VAL A 160 5.16 3.16 -20.47
C VAL A 160 5.87 1.94 -19.91
N GLU A 161 6.17 0.98 -20.80
CA GLU A 161 7.00 -0.17 -20.49
C GLU A 161 8.48 0.22 -20.46
N GLY A 162 9.32 -0.62 -19.89
CA GLY A 162 10.76 -0.42 -19.85
C GLY A 162 11.34 -0.47 -18.44
N GLY A 163 12.64 -0.28 -18.34
CA GLY A 163 13.40 -0.37 -17.09
C GLY A 163 13.86 0.98 -16.53
N VAL A 164 15.10 0.99 -16.04
CA VAL A 164 15.69 2.19 -15.42
C VAL A 164 15.84 3.36 -16.39
N PRO A 165 16.28 3.17 -17.66
CA PRO A 165 16.42 4.28 -18.61
C PRO A 165 15.08 5.01 -18.86
N GLU A 166 14.03 4.27 -19.19
CA GLU A 166 12.70 4.82 -19.48
C GLU A 166 12.10 5.47 -18.23
N THR A 167 12.30 4.88 -17.06
CA THR A 167 11.85 5.46 -15.79
C THR A 167 12.56 6.79 -15.50
N THR A 168 13.85 6.90 -15.80
CA THR A 168 14.63 8.13 -15.64
C THR A 168 14.13 9.23 -16.58
N GLU A 169 13.86 8.87 -17.83
CA GLU A 169 13.30 9.81 -18.83
C GLU A 169 11.91 10.33 -18.41
N ILE A 170 11.05 9.43 -17.89
CA ILE A 170 9.72 9.83 -17.38
C ILE A 170 9.86 10.76 -16.16
N LEU A 171 10.75 10.44 -15.22
CA LEU A 171 10.96 11.24 -14.02
C LEU A 171 11.54 12.64 -14.29
N ALA A 172 12.17 12.85 -15.45
CA ALA A 172 12.59 14.18 -15.90
C ALA A 172 11.41 15.07 -16.33
N GLN A 173 10.23 14.48 -16.54
CA GLN A 173 9.01 15.23 -16.87
C GLN A 173 8.33 15.76 -15.61
N LYS A 174 7.67 16.90 -15.73
CA LYS A 174 6.89 17.46 -14.63
C LYS A 174 5.56 16.71 -14.49
N PHE A 175 5.33 16.10 -13.34
CA PHE A 175 4.03 15.55 -12.92
C PHE A 175 3.44 16.40 -11.80
N ASP A 176 2.11 16.35 -11.66
CA ASP A 176 1.39 17.05 -10.60
C ASP A 176 1.27 16.17 -9.33
N PHE A 177 1.56 14.87 -9.45
CA PHE A 177 1.63 13.91 -8.35
C PHE A 177 2.34 12.63 -8.78
N ILE A 178 3.09 11.99 -7.87
CA ILE A 178 3.71 10.68 -8.10
C ILE A 178 3.26 9.71 -7.02
N PHE A 179 2.75 8.56 -7.44
CA PHE A 179 2.47 7.41 -6.59
C PHE A 179 3.48 6.31 -6.91
N PHE A 180 4.23 5.90 -5.93
CA PHE A 180 5.27 4.89 -6.08
C PHE A 180 5.10 3.78 -5.06
N THR A 181 5.17 2.52 -5.51
CA THR A 181 5.30 1.34 -4.67
C THR A 181 6.56 0.59 -5.02
N GLY A 182 7.41 0.32 -4.03
CA GLY A 182 8.67 -0.39 -4.26
C GLY A 182 9.65 -0.34 -3.08
N SER A 183 10.95 -0.43 -3.38
CA SER A 183 12.00 -0.44 -2.34
C SER A 183 12.32 0.97 -1.85
N THR A 184 12.70 1.10 -0.58
CA THR A 184 13.14 2.36 0.05
C THR A 184 14.31 3.00 -0.74
N ARG A 185 15.22 2.19 -1.29
CA ARG A 185 16.33 2.70 -2.12
C ARG A 185 15.83 3.40 -3.38
N THR A 186 14.88 2.81 -4.09
CA THR A 186 14.29 3.41 -5.30
C THR A 186 13.43 4.61 -4.95
N ALA A 187 12.69 4.56 -3.84
CA ALA A 187 11.87 5.67 -3.36
C ALA A 187 12.69 6.94 -3.14
N LYS A 188 13.91 6.83 -2.61
CA LYS A 188 14.81 7.98 -2.45
C LYS A 188 15.15 8.65 -3.79
N VAL A 189 15.39 7.85 -4.85
CA VAL A 189 15.64 8.38 -6.21
C VAL A 189 14.41 9.12 -6.72
N ILE A 190 13.22 8.53 -6.55
CA ILE A 190 11.96 9.15 -6.99
C ILE A 190 11.66 10.43 -6.21
N ALA A 191 11.90 10.44 -4.89
CA ALA A 191 11.71 11.63 -4.06
C ALA A 191 12.66 12.77 -4.48
N HIS A 192 13.91 12.47 -4.83
CA HIS A 192 14.84 13.46 -5.37
C HIS A 192 14.32 14.03 -6.71
N ALA A 193 13.89 13.19 -7.64
CA ALA A 193 13.32 13.64 -8.91
C ALA A 193 12.05 14.51 -8.70
N ALA A 194 11.17 14.09 -7.79
CA ALA A 194 9.97 14.84 -7.44
C ALA A 194 10.28 16.23 -6.86
N ALA A 195 11.35 16.35 -6.08
CA ALA A 195 11.78 17.61 -5.46
C ALA A 195 12.15 18.69 -6.47
N GLU A 196 12.72 18.32 -7.64
CA GLU A 196 13.06 19.25 -8.72
C GLU A 196 11.84 20.06 -9.22
N HIS A 197 10.65 19.47 -9.12
CA HIS A 197 9.39 20.08 -9.56
C HIS A 197 8.44 20.39 -8.42
N LEU A 198 8.84 20.20 -7.15
CA LEU A 198 7.99 20.28 -5.97
C LEU A 198 6.74 19.37 -6.09
N THR A 199 6.89 18.24 -6.77
CA THR A 199 5.81 17.28 -6.99
C THR A 199 5.52 16.51 -5.70
N PRO A 200 4.29 16.54 -5.17
CA PRO A 200 3.91 15.74 -4.01
C PRO A 200 3.91 14.25 -4.35
N THR A 201 4.26 13.42 -3.36
CA THR A 201 4.38 11.97 -3.53
C THR A 201 3.59 11.19 -2.49
N VAL A 202 3.14 9.99 -2.87
CA VAL A 202 2.87 8.88 -1.96
C VAL A 202 3.91 7.80 -2.25
N LEU A 203 4.56 7.32 -1.20
CA LEU A 203 5.58 6.29 -1.27
C LEU A 203 5.14 5.11 -0.41
N GLU A 204 4.80 3.99 -1.06
CA GLU A 204 4.44 2.73 -0.43
C GLU A 204 5.65 1.79 -0.48
N LEU A 205 6.27 1.56 0.67
CA LEU A 205 7.53 0.84 0.74
C LEU A 205 7.35 -0.46 1.52
N GLY A 206 8.43 -1.15 1.82
CA GLY A 206 8.42 -2.38 2.60
C GLY A 206 8.81 -2.16 4.05
N GLY A 207 9.42 -3.17 4.62
CA GLY A 207 9.96 -3.16 5.97
C GLY A 207 9.99 -4.55 6.58
N LYS A 208 10.57 -4.68 7.77
CA LYS A 208 10.58 -5.94 8.54
C LYS A 208 9.34 -6.02 9.41
N SER A 209 8.22 -6.44 8.82
CA SER A 209 6.94 -6.57 9.52
C SER A 209 6.98 -7.63 10.61
N PRO A 210 6.97 -7.27 11.91
CA PRO A 210 7.05 -8.21 13.02
C PRO A 210 5.72 -8.94 13.22
N CYS A 211 5.82 -10.23 13.58
CA CYS A 211 4.69 -11.02 14.04
C CYS A 211 4.98 -11.53 15.46
N ILE A 212 4.21 -11.10 16.43
CA ILE A 212 4.43 -11.37 17.85
C ILE A 212 3.38 -12.38 18.34
N VAL A 213 3.83 -13.50 18.90
CA VAL A 213 2.98 -14.56 19.46
C VAL A 213 3.31 -14.72 20.95
N VAL A 214 2.53 -14.06 21.79
CA VAL A 214 2.74 -14.02 23.24
C VAL A 214 1.42 -14.18 23.97
N ARG A 215 1.42 -14.96 25.06
CA ARG A 215 0.18 -15.18 25.86
C ARG A 215 -1.04 -15.54 24.98
N CYS A 216 -0.78 -16.35 23.93
CA CYS A 216 -1.77 -16.80 22.95
C CYS A 216 -2.30 -18.19 23.34
N GLY A 217 -3.61 -18.34 23.49
CA GLY A 217 -4.25 -19.62 23.85
C GLY A 217 -4.54 -20.50 22.62
N ASP A 218 -4.85 -19.90 21.47
CA ASP A 218 -5.11 -20.62 20.21
C ASP A 218 -3.94 -20.51 19.23
N VAL A 219 -2.90 -21.26 19.52
CA VAL A 219 -1.66 -21.30 18.71
C VAL A 219 -1.92 -21.93 17.33
N GLU A 220 -2.85 -22.86 17.18
CA GLU A 220 -3.18 -23.48 15.90
C GLU A 220 -3.80 -22.45 14.94
N SER A 221 -4.73 -21.64 15.43
CA SER A 221 -5.34 -20.57 14.62
C SER A 221 -4.29 -19.49 14.25
N ALA A 222 -3.43 -19.11 15.19
CA ALA A 222 -2.34 -18.18 14.95
C ALA A 222 -1.40 -18.72 13.84
N ALA A 223 -0.96 -19.98 13.96
CA ALA A 223 -0.09 -20.62 12.99
C ALA A 223 -0.70 -20.66 11.58
N ARG A 224 -1.99 -20.99 11.45
CA ARG A 224 -2.68 -21.04 10.16
C ARG A 224 -2.71 -19.66 9.49
N ARG A 225 -3.01 -18.60 10.25
CA ARG A 225 -3.04 -17.22 9.75
C ARG A 225 -1.65 -16.72 9.38
N ILE A 226 -0.66 -17.02 10.20
CA ILE A 226 0.76 -16.69 9.92
C ILE A 226 1.25 -17.41 8.67
N ALA A 227 0.98 -18.71 8.53
CA ALA A 227 1.40 -19.49 7.38
C ALA A 227 0.80 -18.94 6.07
N PHE A 228 -0.50 -18.65 6.05
CA PHE A 228 -1.14 -18.01 4.89
C PHE A 228 -0.49 -16.66 4.58
N ALA A 229 -0.42 -15.78 5.56
CA ALA A 229 0.07 -14.41 5.38
C ALA A 229 1.55 -14.35 4.96
N LYS A 230 2.36 -15.32 5.42
CA LYS A 230 3.78 -15.40 5.06
C LYS A 230 4.03 -15.99 3.69
N PHE A 231 3.29 -17.04 3.30
CA PHE A 231 3.67 -17.84 2.14
C PHE A 231 2.83 -17.59 0.87
N VAL A 232 1.71 -16.86 0.96
CA VAL A 232 1.01 -16.35 -0.22
C VAL A 232 1.97 -15.54 -1.09
N ASN A 233 1.88 -15.67 -2.40
CA ASN A 233 2.80 -15.04 -3.37
C ASN A 233 4.29 -15.36 -3.12
N ALA A 234 4.58 -16.55 -2.60
CA ALA A 234 5.94 -16.97 -2.17
C ALA A 234 6.60 -15.99 -1.18
N GLY A 235 5.80 -15.33 -0.34
CA GLY A 235 6.29 -14.35 0.63
C GLY A 235 6.74 -13.01 0.04
N GLN A 236 6.50 -12.76 -1.24
CA GLN A 236 6.84 -11.51 -1.94
C GLN A 236 5.77 -10.44 -1.69
N THR A 237 5.51 -10.13 -0.42
CA THR A 237 4.46 -9.21 0.03
C THR A 237 5.02 -8.25 1.07
N CYS A 238 4.87 -6.94 0.84
CA CYS A 238 5.43 -5.88 1.68
C CYS A 238 4.91 -5.88 3.13
N VAL A 239 3.76 -6.50 3.36
CA VAL A 239 3.15 -6.69 4.68
C VAL A 239 3.16 -8.15 5.14
N ALA A 240 3.88 -9.06 4.48
CA ALA A 240 4.05 -10.41 4.99
C ALA A 240 4.73 -10.39 6.36
N PRO A 241 4.36 -11.26 7.30
CA PRO A 241 5.18 -11.48 8.50
C PRO A 241 6.62 -11.75 8.09
N ASP A 242 7.54 -10.85 8.42
CA ASP A 242 8.93 -10.99 7.99
C ASP A 242 9.73 -11.85 8.97
N TYR A 243 9.32 -11.86 10.24
CA TYR A 243 9.79 -12.75 11.29
C TYR A 243 8.73 -12.93 12.38
N VAL A 244 8.89 -13.99 13.19
CA VAL A 244 8.04 -14.25 14.36
C VAL A 244 8.86 -14.12 15.64
N VAL A 245 8.32 -13.43 16.64
CA VAL A 245 8.78 -13.47 18.04
C VAL A 245 7.78 -14.29 18.82
N VAL A 246 8.21 -15.39 19.44
CA VAL A 246 7.35 -16.32 20.17
C VAL A 246 7.84 -16.55 21.59
N GLU A 247 6.94 -16.56 22.60
CA GLU A 247 7.28 -16.99 23.96
C GLU A 247 7.76 -18.45 23.96
N LYS A 248 8.80 -18.74 24.74
CA LYS A 248 9.45 -20.05 24.85
C LYS A 248 8.46 -21.20 25.08
N ARG A 249 7.50 -21.02 25.96
CA ARG A 249 6.46 -22.02 26.26
C ARG A 249 5.50 -22.29 25.07
N LEU A 250 5.38 -21.37 24.12
CA LEU A 250 4.50 -21.51 22.95
C LEU A 250 5.24 -22.02 21.71
N ARG A 251 6.58 -22.02 21.74
CA ARG A 251 7.47 -22.30 20.59
C ARG A 251 7.13 -23.62 19.90
N ASP A 252 7.15 -24.72 20.65
CA ASP A 252 7.01 -26.06 20.07
C ASP A 252 5.60 -26.29 19.49
N GLY A 253 4.58 -25.78 20.20
CA GLY A 253 3.21 -25.78 19.73
C GLY A 253 3.04 -24.98 18.44
N LEU A 254 3.61 -23.77 18.38
CA LEU A 254 3.57 -22.92 17.21
C LEU A 254 4.29 -23.55 16.00
N ILE A 255 5.48 -24.08 16.19
CA ILE A 255 6.26 -24.74 15.13
C ILE A 255 5.51 -25.95 14.58
N SER A 256 4.96 -26.80 15.46
CA SER A 256 4.16 -27.95 15.04
C SER A 256 2.93 -27.53 14.24
N ALA A 257 2.20 -26.53 14.70
CA ALA A 257 1.02 -26.00 14.01
C ALA A 257 1.36 -25.30 12.68
N LEU A 258 2.49 -24.59 12.61
CA LEU A 258 3.00 -23.99 11.36
C LEU A 258 3.31 -25.07 10.32
N LYS A 259 4.07 -26.14 10.68
CA LYS A 259 4.37 -27.27 9.79
C LYS A 259 3.11 -27.90 9.23
N LYS A 260 2.12 -28.18 10.08
CA LYS A 260 0.81 -28.72 9.70
C LYS A 260 0.06 -27.80 8.74
N SER A 261 0.04 -26.51 9.04
CA SER A 261 -0.65 -25.50 8.21
C SER A 261 0.01 -25.34 6.85
N ILE A 262 1.33 -25.25 6.80
CA ILE A 262 2.13 -25.14 5.55
C ILE A 262 1.89 -26.38 4.69
N SER A 263 2.02 -27.59 5.25
CA SER A 263 1.80 -28.83 4.50
C SER A 263 0.38 -28.93 3.96
N SER A 264 -0.63 -28.48 4.72
CA SER A 264 -2.01 -28.45 4.27
C SER A 264 -2.29 -27.47 3.13
N MET A 265 -1.62 -26.31 3.12
CA MET A 265 -1.84 -25.25 2.14
C MET A 265 -1.00 -25.42 0.87
N TYR A 266 0.24 -25.84 1.02
CA TYR A 266 1.25 -25.83 -0.04
C TYR A 266 1.79 -27.22 -0.40
N GLY A 267 1.31 -28.27 0.24
CA GLY A 267 1.72 -29.65 -0.03
C GLY A 267 2.98 -30.09 0.73
N PRO A 268 3.68 -31.13 0.23
CA PRO A 268 4.82 -31.72 0.92
C PRO A 268 5.96 -30.73 1.17
N GLU A 269 6.69 -30.93 2.27
CA GLU A 269 7.74 -30.03 2.77
C GLU A 269 8.74 -29.55 1.70
N ASN A 270 9.25 -30.48 0.88
CA ASN A 270 10.30 -30.21 -0.10
C ASN A 270 9.81 -30.21 -1.56
N ALA A 271 8.52 -30.28 -1.78
CA ALA A 271 7.90 -30.30 -3.09
C ALA A 271 6.57 -29.50 -3.05
N PRO A 272 6.64 -28.18 -2.83
CA PRO A 272 5.43 -27.37 -2.71
C PRO A 272 4.61 -27.41 -4.00
N GLN A 273 3.32 -27.55 -3.83
CA GLN A 273 2.31 -27.51 -4.89
C GLN A 273 1.54 -26.20 -4.80
N SER A 274 0.99 -25.73 -5.90
CA SER A 274 0.14 -24.53 -5.92
C SER A 274 0.77 -23.31 -5.24
N MET A 275 2.05 -23.09 -5.43
CA MET A 275 2.80 -21.97 -4.88
C MET A 275 3.33 -21.09 -6.01
N ALA A 276 3.22 -19.78 -5.87
CA ALA A 276 3.89 -18.83 -6.74
C ALA A 276 5.42 -19.04 -6.69
N HIS A 277 6.12 -18.64 -7.74
CA HIS A 277 7.59 -18.69 -7.76
C HIS A 277 8.21 -17.30 -7.50
N ILE A 278 9.51 -17.27 -7.24
CA ILE A 278 10.27 -16.03 -7.11
C ILE A 278 10.36 -15.37 -8.49
N ILE A 279 10.17 -14.06 -8.55
CA ILE A 279 10.01 -13.30 -9.79
C ILE A 279 11.15 -13.46 -10.80
N ASN A 280 12.39 -13.69 -10.35
CA ASN A 280 13.54 -13.90 -11.22
C ASN A 280 14.73 -14.53 -10.47
N ALA A 281 15.75 -15.00 -11.25
CA ALA A 281 16.95 -15.64 -10.73
C ALA A 281 17.73 -14.75 -9.75
N ARG A 282 17.86 -13.45 -10.00
CA ARG A 282 18.56 -12.51 -9.12
C ARG A 282 17.95 -12.47 -7.71
N HIS A 283 16.62 -12.47 -7.61
CA HIS A 283 15.93 -12.48 -6.32
C HIS A 283 15.96 -13.85 -5.67
N PHE A 284 15.93 -14.91 -6.46
CA PHE A 284 16.11 -16.28 -5.99
C PHE A 284 17.49 -16.45 -5.34
N GLU A 285 18.59 -16.10 -6.02
CA GLU A 285 19.94 -16.12 -5.49
C GLU A 285 20.12 -15.24 -4.23
N ARG A 286 19.42 -14.09 -4.17
CA ARG A 286 19.43 -13.27 -2.97
C ARG A 286 18.84 -14.01 -1.78
N LEU A 287 17.76 -14.76 -1.97
CA LEU A 287 17.16 -15.58 -0.91
C LEU A 287 18.06 -16.74 -0.51
N GLU A 288 18.74 -17.38 -1.46
CA GLU A 288 19.73 -18.42 -1.15
C GLU A 288 20.84 -17.88 -0.25
N ARG A 289 21.35 -16.68 -0.54
CA ARG A 289 22.40 -16.04 0.27
C ARG A 289 21.95 -15.62 1.67
N LEU A 290 20.66 -15.57 1.95
CA LEU A 290 20.16 -15.32 3.31
C LEU A 290 20.26 -16.55 4.22
N LEU A 291 20.45 -17.74 3.66
CA LEU A 291 20.67 -18.97 4.39
C LEU A 291 22.16 -19.35 4.39
N GLY A 292 22.58 -20.21 5.31
CA GLY A 292 23.98 -20.67 5.44
C GLY A 292 24.84 -19.85 6.40
N HIS A 293 24.19 -19.12 7.33
CA HIS A 293 24.87 -18.31 8.35
C HIS A 293 24.78 -18.92 9.76
N GLY A 294 24.55 -20.23 9.85
CA GLY A 294 24.46 -20.95 11.14
C GLY A 294 23.04 -21.02 11.71
N GLU A 295 22.01 -20.69 10.90
CA GLU A 295 20.62 -20.89 11.27
C GLU A 295 20.25 -22.36 11.40
N HIS A 296 19.28 -22.65 12.27
CA HIS A 296 18.67 -23.96 12.38
C HIS A 296 17.43 -24.04 11.49
N ILE A 297 17.53 -24.76 10.36
CA ILE A 297 16.36 -25.01 9.49
C ILE A 297 15.47 -26.04 10.19
N ILE A 298 14.27 -25.60 10.56
CA ILE A 298 13.26 -26.41 11.27
C ILE A 298 12.36 -27.16 10.29
N TYR A 299 12.13 -26.55 9.09
CA TYR A 299 11.21 -27.06 8.07
C TYR A 299 11.55 -26.49 6.69
N GLY A 300 11.41 -27.29 5.64
CA GLY A 300 11.60 -26.86 4.26
C GLY A 300 13.06 -26.69 3.86
N GLY A 301 13.35 -25.64 3.10
CA GLY A 301 14.69 -25.34 2.59
C GLY A 301 15.00 -25.88 1.20
N ALA A 302 14.06 -26.62 0.56
CA ALA A 302 14.23 -27.08 -0.81
C ALA A 302 14.15 -25.91 -1.81
N ARG A 303 14.98 -25.96 -2.84
CA ARG A 303 15.16 -24.91 -3.84
C ARG A 303 15.29 -25.51 -5.22
N GLN A 304 14.55 -24.95 -6.19
CA GLN A 304 14.57 -25.39 -7.59
C GLN A 304 14.84 -24.15 -8.45
N ALA A 305 16.10 -23.92 -8.78
CA ALA A 305 16.55 -22.72 -9.47
C ALA A 305 15.96 -22.58 -10.89
N GLU A 306 15.80 -23.71 -11.60
CA GLU A 306 15.24 -23.72 -12.96
C GLU A 306 13.79 -23.27 -13.01
N SER A 307 12.99 -23.58 -11.99
CA SER A 307 11.59 -23.18 -11.86
C SER A 307 11.37 -21.98 -10.95
N LEU A 308 12.44 -21.44 -10.36
CA LEU A 308 12.44 -20.36 -9.38
C LEU A 308 11.57 -20.64 -8.14
N VAL A 309 11.31 -21.91 -7.86
CA VAL A 309 10.51 -22.35 -6.71
C VAL A 309 11.41 -22.46 -5.48
N PHE A 310 11.03 -21.75 -4.44
CA PHE A 310 11.66 -21.79 -3.12
C PHE A 310 10.62 -22.28 -2.10
N ALA A 311 10.86 -23.43 -1.50
CA ALA A 311 9.88 -24.03 -0.58
C ALA A 311 9.68 -23.17 0.68
N PRO A 312 8.47 -23.17 1.28
CA PRO A 312 8.24 -22.55 2.57
C PRO A 312 9.27 -23.05 3.61
N THR A 313 10.00 -22.13 4.20
CA THR A 313 11.14 -22.43 5.06
C THR A 313 10.98 -21.79 6.42
N LEU A 314 11.04 -22.59 7.48
CA LEU A 314 11.08 -22.12 8.87
C LEU A 314 12.51 -22.26 9.40
N ILE A 315 13.05 -21.20 9.96
CA ILE A 315 14.37 -21.18 10.59
C ILE A 315 14.29 -20.62 12.00
N GLU A 316 15.10 -21.15 12.92
CA GLU A 316 15.28 -20.54 14.23
C GLU A 316 16.55 -19.72 14.26
N VAL A 317 16.46 -18.51 14.72
CA VAL A 317 17.58 -17.56 14.72
C VAL A 317 17.56 -16.67 15.98
N THR A 318 18.70 -16.06 16.26
CA THR A 318 18.84 -15.00 17.26
C THR A 318 18.53 -13.61 16.65
N PRO A 319 18.21 -12.60 17.44
CA PRO A 319 17.90 -11.26 16.93
C PRO A 319 19.03 -10.60 16.12
N ASP A 320 20.27 -10.96 16.36
CA ASP A 320 21.47 -10.44 15.68
C ASP A 320 21.83 -11.18 14.38
N HIS A 321 21.09 -12.25 14.04
CA HIS A 321 21.33 -13.03 12.82
C HIS A 321 21.27 -12.13 11.56
N PRO A 322 22.14 -12.32 10.55
CA PRO A 322 22.21 -11.48 9.35
C PRO A 322 20.87 -11.33 8.59
N ILE A 323 19.99 -12.34 8.61
CA ILE A 323 18.65 -12.30 7.99
C ILE A 323 17.74 -11.23 8.60
N MET A 324 18.07 -10.75 9.80
CA MET A 324 17.30 -9.72 10.50
C MET A 324 17.62 -8.30 10.04
N ARG A 325 18.63 -8.09 9.18
CA ARG A 325 19.07 -6.75 8.75
C ARG A 325 18.12 -6.10 7.75
N ASP A 326 17.69 -6.87 6.74
CA ASP A 326 16.87 -6.38 5.64
C ASP A 326 15.55 -7.17 5.52
N GLU A 327 14.59 -6.62 4.78
CA GLU A 327 13.35 -7.29 4.42
C GLU A 327 13.65 -8.56 3.59
N ILE A 328 13.08 -9.69 3.99
CA ILE A 328 13.32 -10.98 3.35
C ILE A 328 12.66 -11.04 1.96
N PHE A 329 11.41 -10.62 1.87
CA PHE A 329 10.63 -10.62 0.62
C PHE A 329 10.68 -11.96 -0.12
N GLY A 330 10.40 -13.03 0.64
CA GLY A 330 10.46 -14.42 0.16
C GLY A 330 9.96 -15.41 1.21
N PRO A 331 9.89 -16.71 0.89
CA PRO A 331 9.24 -17.73 1.69
C PRO A 331 10.12 -18.29 2.84
N ILE A 332 10.87 -17.43 3.49
CA ILE A 332 11.68 -17.80 4.66
C ILE A 332 11.12 -17.07 5.87
N LEU A 333 10.75 -17.81 6.92
CA LEU A 333 10.21 -17.26 8.16
C LEU A 333 11.16 -17.52 9.33
N PRO A 334 11.93 -16.52 9.76
CA PRO A 334 12.70 -16.58 10.99
C PRO A 334 11.79 -16.62 12.21
N ILE A 335 12.14 -17.48 13.17
CA ILE A 335 11.50 -17.60 14.47
C ILE A 335 12.52 -17.23 15.53
N ILE A 336 12.21 -16.21 16.32
CA ILE A 336 12.98 -15.75 17.47
C ILE A 336 12.24 -16.17 18.73
N VAL A 337 12.91 -16.91 19.58
CA VAL A 337 12.36 -17.37 20.85
C VAL A 337 12.64 -16.32 21.93
N ALA A 338 11.59 -15.80 22.53
CA ALA A 338 11.67 -14.88 23.66
C ALA A 338 11.39 -15.61 24.98
N GLU A 339 11.93 -15.11 26.08
CA GLU A 339 11.67 -15.66 27.41
C GLU A 339 10.18 -15.52 27.78
N ASP A 340 9.70 -16.47 28.59
CA ASP A 340 8.32 -16.46 29.06
C ASP A 340 8.06 -15.23 29.93
N GLY A 341 6.92 -14.59 29.71
CA GLY A 341 6.53 -13.38 30.41
C GLY A 341 7.25 -12.11 29.95
N ILE A 342 7.92 -12.15 28.78
CA ILE A 342 8.52 -10.95 28.19
C ILE A 342 7.55 -9.78 28.19
N LEU A 343 8.03 -8.61 28.58
CA LEU A 343 7.20 -7.40 28.61
C LEU A 343 7.01 -6.85 27.19
N PRO A 344 5.79 -6.35 26.88
CA PRO A 344 5.52 -5.72 25.57
C PRO A 344 6.52 -4.61 25.22
N ASP A 345 6.93 -3.82 26.20
CA ASP A 345 7.86 -2.71 26.02
C ASP A 345 9.23 -3.17 25.49
N ALA A 346 9.76 -4.29 26.02
CA ALA A 346 11.03 -4.84 25.54
C ALA A 346 10.94 -5.30 24.09
N ILE A 347 9.81 -5.87 23.67
CA ILE A 347 9.59 -6.28 22.26
C ILE A 347 9.47 -5.04 21.37
N ILE A 348 8.71 -4.03 21.80
CA ILE A 348 8.50 -2.80 21.03
C ILE A 348 9.84 -2.06 20.86
N ASP A 349 10.61 -1.93 21.94
CA ASP A 349 11.92 -1.27 21.91
C ASP A 349 12.90 -1.98 20.95
N ALA A 350 12.87 -3.33 20.92
CA ALA A 350 13.65 -4.12 19.95
C ALA A 350 13.19 -3.89 18.51
N ILE A 351 11.88 -3.80 18.25
CA ILE A 351 11.33 -3.52 16.93
C ILE A 351 11.74 -2.12 16.46
N GLU A 352 11.65 -1.12 17.36
CA GLU A 352 11.95 0.28 17.03
C GLU A 352 13.46 0.57 16.83
N GLN A 353 14.35 -0.38 17.09
CA GLN A 353 15.75 -0.32 16.68
C GLN A 353 15.95 -0.60 15.18
N HIS A 354 14.93 -1.13 14.50
CA HIS A 354 14.90 -1.35 13.06
C HIS A 354 14.10 -0.25 12.35
N PRO A 355 14.23 -0.12 11.02
CA PRO A 355 13.35 0.73 10.21
C PRO A 355 11.87 0.44 10.48
N LEU A 356 11.07 1.49 10.61
CA LEU A 356 9.64 1.37 10.97
C LEU A 356 8.88 0.49 9.97
N PRO A 357 8.17 -0.55 10.43
CA PRO A 357 7.53 -1.52 9.56
C PRO A 357 6.25 -0.98 8.92
N LEU A 358 5.92 -1.49 7.72
CA LEU A 358 4.67 -1.21 7.04
C LEU A 358 3.48 -1.88 7.76
N ALA A 359 3.67 -3.08 8.34
CA ALA A 359 2.67 -3.75 9.15
C ALA A 359 3.29 -4.37 10.41
N ALA A 360 2.47 -4.54 11.45
CA ALA A 360 2.82 -5.27 12.66
C ALA A 360 1.64 -6.15 13.11
N TYR A 361 1.95 -7.35 13.58
CA TYR A 361 0.98 -8.38 13.92
C TYR A 361 1.18 -8.82 15.36
N LEU A 362 0.08 -8.90 16.13
CA LEU A 362 0.09 -9.38 17.50
C LEU A 362 -0.95 -10.49 17.68
N PHE A 363 -0.52 -11.68 18.06
CA PHE A 363 -1.35 -12.77 18.52
C PHE A 363 -1.24 -12.87 20.04
N SER A 364 -2.29 -12.45 20.76
CA SER A 364 -2.33 -12.43 22.22
C SER A 364 -3.75 -12.35 22.72
N ASP A 365 -4.06 -13.07 23.81
CA ASP A 365 -5.34 -12.96 24.51
C ASP A 365 -5.32 -11.87 25.59
N SER A 366 -4.16 -11.27 25.82
CA SER A 366 -3.96 -10.24 26.84
C SER A 366 -4.37 -8.85 26.37
N LYS A 367 -5.44 -8.30 26.94
CA LYS A 367 -5.84 -6.90 26.70
C LYS A 367 -4.75 -5.90 27.10
N LYS A 368 -3.87 -6.26 28.04
CA LYS A 368 -2.74 -5.44 28.46
C LYS A 368 -1.73 -5.31 27.30
N ASP A 369 -1.42 -6.42 26.65
CA ASP A 369 -0.51 -6.43 25.49
C ASP A 369 -1.08 -5.59 24.35
N VAL A 370 -2.33 -5.83 23.95
CA VAL A 370 -2.99 -5.05 22.90
C VAL A 370 -2.93 -3.54 23.20
N ARG A 371 -3.10 -3.15 24.47
CA ARG A 371 -3.01 -1.75 24.88
C ARG A 371 -1.57 -1.22 24.78
N ALA A 372 -0.59 -2.00 25.19
CA ALA A 372 0.82 -1.62 25.13
C ALA A 372 1.30 -1.48 23.69
N PHE A 373 0.97 -2.45 22.82
CA PHE A 373 1.36 -2.42 21.40
C PHE A 373 0.74 -1.28 20.57
N ARG A 374 -0.27 -0.57 21.10
CA ARG A 374 -0.79 0.66 20.46
C ARG A 374 0.25 1.77 20.32
N ARG A 375 1.33 1.76 21.09
CA ARG A 375 2.42 2.75 20.97
C ARG A 375 3.42 2.42 19.86
N LEU A 376 3.42 1.19 19.35
CA LEU A 376 4.31 0.79 18.27
C LEU A 376 3.99 1.59 17.00
N ARG A 377 4.99 2.26 16.45
CA ARG A 377 4.86 3.00 15.20
C ARG A 377 5.00 2.05 14.02
N CYS A 378 3.92 1.92 13.25
CA CYS A 378 3.87 1.11 12.03
C CYS A 378 2.81 1.67 11.08
N GLY A 379 2.81 1.25 9.82
CA GLY A 379 1.78 1.64 8.88
C GLY A 379 0.42 1.06 9.23
N GLY A 380 0.35 -0.24 9.56
CA GLY A 380 -0.86 -0.93 10.00
C GLY A 380 -0.61 -1.88 11.16
N PHE A 381 -1.55 -1.96 12.11
CA PHE A 381 -1.48 -2.91 13.23
C PHE A 381 -2.68 -3.84 13.21
N VAL A 382 -2.42 -5.14 13.33
CA VAL A 382 -3.47 -6.18 13.33
C VAL A 382 -3.33 -7.06 14.56
N HIS A 383 -4.46 -7.30 15.22
CA HIS A 383 -4.55 -8.15 16.39
C HIS A 383 -5.27 -9.46 16.06
N ASN A 384 -4.64 -10.57 16.42
CA ASN A 384 -5.13 -11.95 16.22
C ASN A 384 -5.44 -12.31 14.76
N ASP A 385 -4.83 -11.61 13.80
CA ASP A 385 -4.81 -12.00 12.38
C ASP A 385 -3.55 -11.45 11.70
N ALA A 386 -3.37 -11.78 10.42
CA ALA A 386 -2.30 -11.22 9.60
C ALA A 386 -2.80 -11.06 8.16
N LEU A 387 -2.35 -10.01 7.47
CA LEU A 387 -2.65 -9.68 6.07
C LEU A 387 -4.10 -9.25 5.80
N ILE A 388 -5.07 -9.71 6.58
CA ILE A 388 -6.52 -9.56 6.34
C ILE A 388 -6.99 -8.08 6.29
N GLN A 389 -6.27 -7.17 6.94
CA GLN A 389 -6.59 -5.73 6.94
C GLN A 389 -6.64 -5.14 5.52
N LEU A 390 -5.90 -5.73 4.57
CA LEU A 390 -5.91 -5.32 3.16
C LEU A 390 -7.27 -5.52 2.50
N ALA A 391 -8.04 -6.50 2.97
CA ALA A 391 -9.37 -6.78 2.44
C ALA A 391 -10.42 -5.71 2.81
N ASN A 392 -10.13 -4.84 3.77
CA ASN A 392 -11.02 -3.75 4.14
C ASN A 392 -10.64 -2.45 3.41
N ILE A 393 -11.35 -2.14 2.34
CA ILE A 393 -11.12 -0.97 1.49
C ILE A 393 -11.33 0.36 2.22
N ASP A 394 -12.10 0.37 3.31
CA ASP A 394 -12.34 1.57 4.13
C ASP A 394 -11.19 1.86 5.12
N LEU A 395 -10.28 0.90 5.33
CA LEU A 395 -9.03 1.15 6.04
C LEU A 395 -8.00 1.77 5.09
N GLN A 396 -7.46 2.91 5.49
CA GLN A 396 -6.33 3.49 4.76
C GLN A 396 -5.11 2.56 4.85
N PHE A 397 -4.36 2.48 3.76
CA PHE A 397 -3.11 1.73 3.68
C PHE A 397 -1.97 2.70 3.41
N GLY A 398 -0.88 2.60 4.18
CA GLY A 398 0.28 3.46 4.01
C GLY A 398 1.32 3.24 5.10
N GLY A 399 2.56 3.60 4.79
CA GLY A 399 3.70 3.45 5.67
C GLY A 399 3.96 4.67 6.56
N VAL A 400 4.97 4.53 7.41
CA VAL A 400 5.49 5.59 8.29
C VAL A 400 7.02 5.54 8.31
N GLY A 401 7.69 6.69 8.16
CA GLY A 401 9.15 6.75 8.14
C GLY A 401 9.75 5.93 6.99
N ASP A 402 10.53 4.90 7.31
CA ASP A 402 11.21 4.07 6.29
C ASP A 402 10.26 3.19 5.46
N SER A 403 9.05 2.92 5.96
CA SER A 403 8.02 2.20 5.22
C SER A 403 7.18 3.08 4.31
N GLY A 404 7.44 4.39 4.28
CA GLY A 404 6.83 5.31 3.32
C GLY A 404 6.07 6.45 3.94
N HIS A 405 5.28 7.15 3.12
CA HIS A 405 4.38 8.22 3.52
C HIS A 405 3.20 8.36 2.56
N GLY A 406 2.14 8.97 3.05
CA GLY A 406 0.86 9.04 2.34
C GLY A 406 0.04 7.78 2.56
N TYR A 407 -1.11 7.72 1.90
CA TYR A 407 -2.08 6.65 2.07
C TYR A 407 -2.75 6.30 0.75
N SER A 408 -3.23 5.07 0.65
CA SER A 408 -4.03 4.54 -0.45
C SER A 408 -5.27 3.81 0.08
N HIS A 409 -6.01 3.16 -0.80
CA HIS A 409 -7.28 2.48 -0.64
C HIS A 409 -8.50 3.41 -0.43
N GLY A 410 -9.61 3.06 -1.06
CA GLY A 410 -10.91 3.69 -0.89
C GLY A 410 -10.88 5.22 -0.89
N TYR A 411 -11.50 5.82 0.14
CA TYR A 411 -11.53 7.27 0.29
C TYR A 411 -10.14 7.89 0.49
N ALA A 412 -9.23 7.23 1.21
CA ALA A 412 -7.88 7.75 1.41
C ALA A 412 -7.10 7.83 0.08
N GLY A 413 -7.27 6.84 -0.80
CA GLY A 413 -6.73 6.88 -2.16
C GLY A 413 -7.30 8.04 -2.98
N PHE A 414 -8.63 8.21 -2.99
CA PHE A 414 -9.27 9.36 -3.64
C PHE A 414 -8.71 10.69 -3.12
N GLU A 415 -8.56 10.82 -1.80
CA GLU A 415 -8.04 12.04 -1.16
C GLU A 415 -6.56 12.28 -1.50
N ALA A 416 -5.71 11.24 -1.55
CA ALA A 416 -4.31 11.32 -1.95
C ALA A 416 -4.14 11.89 -3.37
N PHE A 417 -4.97 11.44 -4.30
CA PHE A 417 -5.00 11.92 -5.69
C PHE A 417 -5.78 13.21 -5.88
N SER A 418 -6.26 13.84 -4.81
CA SER A 418 -6.97 15.11 -4.80
C SER A 418 -6.15 16.21 -4.12
N HIS A 419 -6.36 17.45 -4.54
CA HIS A 419 -5.98 18.65 -3.79
C HIS A 419 -7.21 19.19 -3.06
N LEU A 420 -7.17 19.25 -1.74
CA LEU A 420 -8.26 19.86 -0.95
C LEU A 420 -8.09 21.38 -0.95
N ARG A 421 -8.83 22.05 -1.84
CA ARG A 421 -8.82 23.50 -1.93
C ARG A 421 -9.73 24.10 -0.86
N SER A 422 -9.24 25.12 -0.18
CA SER A 422 -10.03 25.91 0.78
C SER A 422 -10.82 26.98 0.04
N ASP A 423 -12.16 26.89 0.06
CA ASP A 423 -13.04 27.86 -0.53
C ASP A 423 -13.77 28.65 0.56
N PHE A 424 -13.76 29.96 0.43
CA PHE A 424 -14.50 30.86 1.27
C PHE A 424 -15.39 31.77 0.42
N TYR A 425 -16.69 31.72 0.67
CA TYR A 425 -17.68 32.52 -0.02
C TYR A 425 -18.23 33.59 0.91
N GLN A 426 -18.14 34.86 0.52
CA GLN A 426 -18.68 35.98 1.25
C GLN A 426 -19.80 36.65 0.45
N SER A 427 -20.81 37.22 1.14
CA SER A 427 -21.81 38.04 0.51
C SER A 427 -21.22 39.34 -0.03
N SER A 428 -21.60 39.75 -1.22
CA SER A 428 -21.11 40.96 -1.89
C SER A 428 -21.73 42.29 -1.33
N GLY A 429 -22.62 42.22 -0.35
CA GLY A 429 -23.29 43.39 0.18
C GLY A 429 -22.52 44.13 1.27
N SER A 430 -22.46 45.47 1.21
CA SER A 430 -21.85 46.32 2.26
C SER A 430 -22.51 46.16 3.63
N ARG A 431 -23.75 45.64 3.67
CA ARG A 431 -24.53 45.41 4.89
C ARG A 431 -23.87 44.46 5.87
N PHE A 432 -23.00 43.57 5.36
CA PHE A 432 -22.30 42.54 6.13
C PHE A 432 -20.79 42.74 6.15
N ASP A 433 -20.32 43.93 5.70
CA ASP A 433 -18.91 44.25 5.73
C ASP A 433 -18.58 44.96 7.05
N PHE A 434 -18.13 44.17 8.02
CA PHE A 434 -17.78 44.68 9.34
C PHE A 434 -16.50 45.51 9.28
N SER A 435 -16.63 46.81 9.41
CA SER A 435 -15.51 47.78 9.37
C SER A 435 -14.46 47.56 10.48
N ILE A 436 -14.78 46.73 11.47
CA ILE A 436 -13.88 46.42 12.60
C ILE A 436 -12.55 45.79 12.15
N LYS A 437 -12.52 45.05 11.02
CA LYS A 437 -11.35 44.41 10.45
C LYS A 437 -10.42 45.37 9.68
N TYR A 438 -10.90 46.56 9.39
CA TYR A 438 -10.12 47.51 8.59
C TYR A 438 -9.45 48.57 9.45
N PRO A 439 -8.27 49.08 9.04
CA PRO A 439 -7.67 50.24 9.70
C PRO A 439 -8.56 51.50 9.57
N PRO A 440 -8.38 52.50 10.44
CA PRO A 440 -7.46 52.52 11.55
C PRO A 440 -7.88 51.62 12.72
N TYR A 441 -6.90 50.97 13.35
CA TYR A 441 -7.11 50.07 14.49
C TYR A 441 -7.12 50.89 15.79
N THR A 442 -8.33 51.32 16.21
CA THR A 442 -8.55 52.03 17.48
C THR A 442 -8.59 51.00 18.64
N GLU A 443 -8.32 51.45 19.87
CA GLU A 443 -8.41 50.58 21.07
C GLU A 443 -9.76 49.87 21.18
N LYS A 444 -10.83 50.56 20.84
CA LYS A 444 -12.20 49.98 20.82
C LYS A 444 -12.28 48.85 19.81
N LYS A 445 -11.77 49.02 18.60
CA LYS A 445 -11.73 47.95 17.58
C LYS A 445 -10.85 46.78 18.05
N MET A 446 -9.74 47.04 18.62
CA MET A 446 -8.82 45.98 19.11
C MET A 446 -9.44 45.19 20.26
N LYS A 447 -10.18 45.85 21.18
CA LYS A 447 -10.91 45.15 22.25
C LYS A 447 -11.97 44.19 21.68
N TRP A 448 -12.69 44.59 20.65
CA TRP A 448 -13.67 43.73 19.98
C TRP A 448 -13.01 42.60 19.19
N LEU A 449 -11.92 42.89 18.46
CA LEU A 449 -11.17 41.89 17.71
C LEU A 449 -10.60 40.79 18.64
N ARG A 450 -10.01 41.19 19.77
CA ARG A 450 -9.53 40.20 20.77
C ARG A 450 -10.64 39.30 21.28
N ARG A 451 -11.81 39.85 21.60
CA ARG A 451 -12.96 39.02 22.02
C ARG A 451 -13.46 38.07 20.93
N LEU A 452 -13.48 38.53 19.67
CA LEU A 452 -13.90 37.70 18.52
C LEU A 452 -12.90 36.61 18.16
N LEU A 453 -11.62 36.85 18.39
CA LEU A 453 -10.54 35.91 18.12
C LEU A 453 -10.23 34.97 19.31
N GLY A 454 -10.94 35.12 20.41
CA GLY A 454 -10.84 34.21 21.55
C GLY A 454 -9.72 34.53 22.55
N HIS A 455 -9.34 35.84 22.65
CA HIS A 455 -8.37 36.34 23.64
C HIS A 455 -9.01 37.30 24.63
#